data_d3d64986b20c62d4bde035c585103d8d
#
_entry.id   d3d64986b20c62d4bde035c585103d8d
#
_cell.length_a   1.000
_cell.length_b   1.000
_cell.length_c   1.000
_cell.angle_alpha   90.00
_cell.angle_beta   90.00
_cell.angle_gamma   90.00
#
_symmetry.space_group_name_H-M   'P 1'
#
loop_
_entity.id
_entity.type
_entity.pdbx_description
1 polymer ?
#
loop_
_entity_poly.entity_id
_entity_poly.type
_entity_poly.pdbx_seq_one_letter_code
_entity_poly.pdbx_strand_id
1 'polypeptide(L)'
;MNPLVNAWLQVSEAFRQTVAQVPDDDFARASLLPGWTIGDIVAHVAALEVELSGQPLPAHEPDWDALPHADDLFSRYTEIGVDYRRGWTPAELRAELADAIATRTDQLTAGPQDLDRRITGVGGIERSLGHVLRMRCFDIFLHDLDIRDALDLPTPELDQGARVTAQLIADGLGFVWVKRAGAQPGDVLHFTVPDWIDVW
;
A
#
# COMPACT_ATOMS: atom_id res chain seq x y z
N MET A 1 -16.78 15.78 -2.25
CA MET A 1 -15.62 15.06 -1.69
C MET A 1 -14.43 15.29 -2.61
N ASN A 2 -13.21 15.43 -2.08
CA ASN A 2 -12.01 15.59 -2.88
C ASN A 2 -11.75 14.30 -3.70
N PRO A 3 -11.41 14.39 -5.01
CA PRO A 3 -11.18 13.20 -5.86
C PRO A 3 -10.11 12.24 -5.32
N LEU A 4 -9.03 12.76 -4.71
CA LEU A 4 -7.97 11.91 -4.17
C LEU A 4 -8.38 11.21 -2.87
N VAL A 5 -9.19 11.86 -2.03
CA VAL A 5 -9.81 11.20 -0.87
C VAL A 5 -10.73 10.09 -1.34
N ASN A 6 -11.54 10.35 -2.39
CA ASN A 6 -12.42 9.33 -2.97
C ASN A 6 -11.63 8.14 -3.54
N ALA A 7 -10.49 8.39 -4.21
CA ALA A 7 -9.61 7.34 -4.70
C ALA A 7 -9.09 6.45 -3.55
N TRP A 8 -8.62 7.06 -2.45
CA TRP A 8 -8.17 6.32 -1.29
C TRP A 8 -9.31 5.49 -0.65
N LEU A 9 -10.52 6.05 -0.55
CA LEU A 9 -11.69 5.30 -0.07
C LEU A 9 -11.99 4.07 -0.93
N GLN A 10 -11.91 4.21 -2.25
CA GLN A 10 -12.18 3.10 -3.19
C GLN A 10 -11.15 1.98 -3.04
N VAL A 11 -9.84 2.28 -3.07
CA VAL A 11 -8.81 1.23 -2.94
C VAL A 11 -8.85 0.58 -1.57
N SER A 12 -9.10 1.34 -0.50
CA SER A 12 -9.17 0.81 0.86
C SER A 12 -10.37 -0.14 1.04
N GLU A 13 -11.53 0.21 0.48
CA GLU A 13 -12.70 -0.66 0.52
C GLU A 13 -12.53 -1.89 -0.37
N ALA A 14 -11.95 -1.75 -1.58
CA ALA A 14 -11.65 -2.89 -2.45
C ALA A 14 -10.70 -3.87 -1.76
N PHE A 15 -9.61 -3.38 -1.17
CA PHE A 15 -8.66 -4.19 -0.41
C PHE A 15 -9.35 -4.92 0.77
N ARG A 16 -10.15 -4.21 1.55
CA ARG A 16 -10.91 -4.80 2.66
C ARG A 16 -11.85 -5.92 2.18
N GLN A 17 -12.50 -5.74 1.02
CA GLN A 17 -13.38 -6.74 0.42
C GLN A 17 -12.58 -7.96 -0.08
N THR A 18 -11.40 -7.77 -0.65
CA THR A 18 -10.50 -8.86 -1.02
C THR A 18 -10.07 -9.65 0.21
N VAL A 19 -9.60 -8.96 1.26
CA VAL A 19 -9.17 -9.59 2.53
C VAL A 19 -10.32 -10.36 3.20
N ALA A 20 -11.57 -9.88 3.08
CA ALA A 20 -12.75 -10.60 3.62
C ALA A 20 -13.04 -11.92 2.89
N GLN A 21 -12.55 -12.10 1.66
CA GLN A 21 -12.72 -13.33 0.87
C GLN A 21 -11.57 -14.34 1.07
N VAL A 22 -10.45 -13.92 1.66
CA VAL A 22 -9.30 -14.80 1.95
C VAL A 22 -9.72 -15.84 2.99
N PRO A 23 -9.64 -17.17 2.72
CA PRO A 23 -9.83 -18.17 3.74
C PRO A 23 -8.82 -18.04 4.87
N ASP A 24 -9.19 -18.37 6.10
CA ASP A 24 -8.30 -18.23 7.26
C ASP A 24 -6.99 -19.00 7.10
N ASP A 25 -7.04 -20.21 6.52
CA ASP A 25 -5.87 -21.05 6.29
C ASP A 25 -4.91 -20.43 5.24
N ASP A 26 -5.42 -19.60 4.33
CA ASP A 26 -4.61 -18.95 3.29
C ASP A 26 -3.87 -17.71 3.79
N PHE A 27 -4.14 -17.22 5.00
CA PHE A 27 -3.35 -16.11 5.58
C PHE A 27 -1.87 -16.48 5.75
N ALA A 28 -1.56 -17.76 5.97
CA ALA A 28 -0.18 -18.26 6.04
C ALA A 28 0.44 -18.58 4.67
N ARG A 29 -0.32 -18.45 3.57
CA ARG A 29 0.16 -18.71 2.22
C ARG A 29 1.18 -17.65 1.81
N ALA A 30 2.32 -18.09 1.25
CA ALA A 30 3.34 -17.20 0.72
C ALA A 30 2.78 -16.34 -0.43
N SER A 31 3.12 -15.07 -0.43
CA SER A 31 2.82 -14.15 -1.53
C SER A 31 4.00 -14.09 -2.53
N LEU A 32 3.90 -13.25 -3.56
CA LEU A 32 5.01 -12.94 -4.46
C LEU A 32 6.08 -12.06 -3.81
N LEU A 33 5.77 -11.43 -2.68
CA LEU A 33 6.71 -10.57 -1.98
C LEU A 33 7.66 -11.45 -1.13
N PRO A 34 8.99 -11.33 -1.32
CA PRO A 34 9.95 -12.14 -0.58
C PRO A 34 9.78 -11.99 0.94
N GLY A 35 9.60 -13.11 1.64
CA GLY A 35 9.48 -13.16 3.09
C GLY A 35 8.11 -12.80 3.66
N TRP A 36 7.12 -12.48 2.80
CA TRP A 36 5.77 -12.11 3.24
C TRP A 36 4.72 -13.14 2.82
N THR A 37 3.82 -13.43 3.73
CA THR A 37 2.57 -14.16 3.52
C THR A 37 1.44 -13.18 3.15
N ILE A 38 0.27 -13.71 2.80
CA ILE A 38 -0.94 -12.89 2.65
C ILE A 38 -1.26 -12.15 3.95
N GLY A 39 -1.11 -12.81 5.11
CA GLY A 39 -1.29 -12.18 6.42
C GLY A 39 -0.34 -11.01 6.66
N ASP A 40 0.92 -11.13 6.23
CA ASP A 40 1.91 -10.05 6.33
C ASP A 40 1.54 -8.84 5.47
N ILE A 41 0.98 -9.06 4.28
CA ILE A 41 0.44 -7.97 3.43
C ILE A 41 -0.70 -7.24 4.15
N VAL A 42 -1.64 -7.98 4.74
CA VAL A 42 -2.75 -7.38 5.50
C VAL A 42 -2.24 -6.60 6.70
N ALA A 43 -1.27 -7.17 7.44
CA ALA A 43 -0.61 -6.53 8.56
C ALA A 43 0.10 -5.23 8.17
N HIS A 44 0.80 -5.22 7.01
CA HIS A 44 1.45 -4.04 6.47
C HIS A 44 0.47 -2.90 6.19
N VAL A 45 -0.58 -3.18 5.43
CA VAL A 45 -1.58 -2.15 5.08
C VAL A 45 -2.26 -1.62 6.33
N ALA A 46 -2.67 -2.51 7.26
CA ALA A 46 -3.29 -2.11 8.53
C ALA A 46 -2.33 -1.25 9.38
N ALA A 47 -1.07 -1.66 9.55
CA ALA A 47 -0.07 -0.93 10.33
C ALA A 47 0.13 0.50 9.85
N LEU A 48 0.22 0.71 8.53
CA LEU A 48 0.41 2.04 7.96
C LEU A 48 -0.84 2.93 8.10
N GLU A 49 -2.05 2.38 7.98
CA GLU A 49 -3.27 3.16 8.24
C GLU A 49 -3.44 3.49 9.73
N VAL A 50 -3.06 2.58 10.64
CA VAL A 50 -2.99 2.85 12.09
C VAL A 50 -2.03 4.00 12.37
N GLU A 51 -0.80 3.96 11.83
CA GLU A 51 0.18 5.04 12.00
C GLU A 51 -0.35 6.37 11.46
N LEU A 52 -0.88 6.38 10.25
CA LEU A 52 -1.43 7.57 9.62
C LEU A 52 -2.71 8.09 10.31
N SER A 53 -3.37 7.28 11.14
CA SER A 53 -4.44 7.73 12.02
C SER A 53 -3.95 8.55 13.22
N GLY A 54 -2.63 8.58 13.43
CA GLY A 54 -1.96 9.29 14.54
C GLY A 54 -1.53 8.40 15.69
N GLN A 55 -1.62 7.08 15.56
CA GLN A 55 -1.11 6.14 16.56
C GLN A 55 0.39 5.89 16.30
N PRO A 56 1.21 5.77 17.36
CA PRO A 56 2.63 5.45 17.18
C PRO A 56 2.81 4.00 16.72
N LEU A 57 3.95 3.75 16.06
CA LEU A 57 4.39 2.38 15.83
C LEU A 57 4.47 1.59 17.13
N PRO A 58 4.22 0.28 17.09
CA PRO A 58 4.38 -0.56 18.27
C PRO A 58 5.84 -0.54 18.77
N ALA A 59 6.01 -0.59 20.09
CA ALA A 59 7.34 -0.78 20.69
C ALA A 59 7.75 -2.25 20.52
N HIS A 60 8.23 -2.58 19.34
CA HIS A 60 8.61 -3.92 18.92
C HIS A 60 9.98 -3.90 18.25
N GLU A 61 10.82 -4.89 18.54
CA GLU A 61 12.14 -5.08 17.94
C GLU A 61 12.18 -6.44 17.27
N PRO A 62 12.11 -6.49 15.92
CA PRO A 62 12.20 -7.73 15.17
C PRO A 62 13.57 -8.42 15.30
N ASP A 63 13.59 -9.74 15.14
CA ASP A 63 14.83 -10.48 14.92
C ASP A 63 15.33 -10.28 13.48
N TRP A 64 16.15 -9.27 13.27
CA TRP A 64 16.63 -8.87 11.94
C TRP A 64 17.43 -9.96 11.23
N ASP A 65 18.07 -10.87 11.96
CA ASP A 65 18.82 -12.00 11.38
C ASP A 65 17.88 -13.04 10.75
N ALA A 66 16.63 -13.10 11.23
CA ALA A 66 15.57 -13.96 10.67
C ALA A 66 14.83 -13.31 9.49
N LEU A 67 15.08 -12.03 9.18
CA LEU A 67 14.34 -11.22 8.20
C LEU A 67 15.27 -10.68 7.07
N PRO A 68 15.89 -11.56 6.28
CA PRO A 68 16.88 -11.13 5.27
C PRO A 68 16.31 -10.28 4.14
N HIS A 69 14.99 -10.23 3.96
CA HIS A 69 14.31 -9.40 3.00
C HIS A 69 14.21 -7.93 3.46
N ALA A 70 14.35 -7.66 4.77
CA ALA A 70 14.36 -6.32 5.34
C ALA A 70 15.81 -5.80 5.43
N ASP A 71 16.41 -5.46 4.29
CA ASP A 71 17.85 -5.17 4.15
C ASP A 71 18.19 -3.67 4.11
N ASP A 72 17.19 -2.79 3.95
CA ASP A 72 17.37 -1.34 3.98
C ASP A 72 16.52 -0.66 5.09
N LEU A 73 16.73 0.63 5.29
CA LEU A 73 16.05 1.38 6.36
C LEU A 73 14.53 1.44 6.17
N PHE A 74 14.06 1.48 4.93
CA PHE A 74 12.62 1.59 4.65
C PHE A 74 11.94 0.24 4.83
N SER A 75 12.51 -0.84 4.31
CA SER A 75 12.00 -2.20 4.50
C SER A 75 11.98 -2.58 5.98
N ARG A 76 13.04 -2.25 6.74
CA ARG A 76 13.05 -2.45 8.20
C ARG A 76 11.97 -1.65 8.93
N TYR A 77 11.76 -0.40 8.52
CA TYR A 77 10.71 0.41 9.12
C TYR A 77 9.33 -0.22 8.95
N THR A 78 8.98 -0.62 7.73
CA THR A 78 7.68 -1.24 7.45
C THR A 78 7.53 -2.61 8.11
N GLU A 79 8.63 -3.35 8.22
CA GLU A 79 8.67 -4.68 8.84
C GLU A 79 8.35 -4.68 10.33
N ILE A 80 8.66 -3.61 11.08
CA ILE A 80 8.29 -3.51 12.51
C ILE A 80 6.80 -3.73 12.71
N GLY A 81 5.99 -3.07 11.89
CA GLY A 81 4.53 -3.18 11.96
C GLY A 81 4.01 -4.56 11.55
N VAL A 82 4.67 -5.20 10.60
CA VAL A 82 4.34 -6.55 10.09
C VAL A 82 4.73 -7.59 11.14
N ASP A 83 5.99 -7.60 11.56
CA ASP A 83 6.52 -8.60 12.50
C ASP A 83 5.80 -8.59 13.85
N TYR A 84 5.42 -7.41 14.33
CA TYR A 84 4.58 -7.28 15.54
C TYR A 84 3.26 -8.05 15.44
N ARG A 85 2.71 -8.20 14.20
CA ARG A 85 1.40 -8.82 13.94
C ARG A 85 1.47 -10.27 13.47
N ARG A 86 2.67 -10.83 13.25
CA ARG A 86 2.82 -12.21 12.74
C ARG A 86 2.16 -13.29 13.60
N GLY A 87 2.02 -13.05 14.90
CA GLY A 87 1.33 -13.97 15.80
C GLY A 87 -0.19 -13.77 15.87
N TRP A 88 -0.75 -12.82 15.13
CA TRP A 88 -2.17 -12.51 15.16
C TRP A 88 -2.99 -13.47 14.31
N THR A 89 -4.22 -13.73 14.74
CA THR A 89 -5.18 -14.51 13.97
C THR A 89 -5.70 -13.71 12.77
N PRO A 90 -6.19 -14.37 11.71
CA PRO A 90 -6.87 -13.69 10.60
C PRO A 90 -8.02 -12.78 11.04
N ALA A 91 -8.75 -13.15 12.08
CA ALA A 91 -9.84 -12.34 12.62
C ALA A 91 -9.32 -11.02 13.25
N GLU A 92 -8.21 -11.08 13.98
CA GLU A 92 -7.58 -9.89 14.58
C GLU A 92 -7.04 -8.95 13.51
N LEU A 93 -6.38 -9.49 12.46
CA LEU A 93 -5.87 -8.69 11.33
C LEU A 93 -7.00 -8.01 10.56
N ARG A 94 -8.09 -8.73 10.27
CA ARG A 94 -9.27 -8.14 9.60
C ARG A 94 -9.93 -7.05 10.45
N ALA A 95 -10.03 -7.27 11.75
CA ALA A 95 -10.64 -6.30 12.67
C ALA A 95 -9.80 -5.01 12.71
N GLU A 96 -8.49 -5.11 12.90
CA GLU A 96 -7.62 -3.93 12.93
C GLU A 96 -7.62 -3.18 11.58
N LEU A 97 -7.56 -3.90 10.44
CA LEU A 97 -7.68 -3.29 9.12
C LEU A 97 -8.99 -2.49 8.97
N ALA A 98 -10.11 -3.08 9.37
CA ALA A 98 -11.42 -2.42 9.30
C ALA A 98 -11.48 -1.18 10.19
N ASP A 99 -10.99 -1.26 11.42
CA ASP A 99 -10.97 -0.15 12.38
C ASP A 99 -10.04 0.99 11.92
N ALA A 100 -8.87 0.65 11.38
CA ALA A 100 -7.92 1.63 10.84
C ALA A 100 -8.52 2.37 9.63
N ILE A 101 -9.12 1.66 8.68
CA ILE A 101 -9.79 2.26 7.52
C ILE A 101 -10.97 3.13 7.97
N ALA A 102 -11.79 2.69 8.93
CA ALA A 102 -12.90 3.47 9.45
C ALA A 102 -12.41 4.77 10.11
N THR A 103 -11.39 4.69 10.97
CA THR A 103 -10.80 5.87 11.63
C THR A 103 -10.27 6.88 10.61
N ARG A 104 -9.53 6.40 9.59
CA ARG A 104 -8.99 7.25 8.53
C ARG A 104 -10.12 7.85 7.67
N THR A 105 -11.16 7.06 7.39
CA THR A 105 -12.36 7.55 6.67
C THR A 105 -12.99 8.73 7.41
N ASP A 106 -13.23 8.60 8.71
CA ASP A 106 -13.79 9.66 9.53
C ASP A 106 -12.91 10.92 9.51
N GLN A 107 -11.59 10.77 9.66
CA GLN A 107 -10.63 11.88 9.60
C GLN A 107 -10.63 12.60 8.24
N LEU A 108 -10.71 11.84 7.14
CA LEU A 108 -10.63 12.39 5.78
C LEU A 108 -11.97 12.94 5.26
N THR A 109 -13.09 12.55 5.86
CA THR A 109 -14.43 13.00 5.47
C THR A 109 -15.05 13.98 6.42
N ALA A 110 -14.43 14.28 7.56
CA ALA A 110 -14.95 15.25 8.57
C ALA A 110 -15.15 16.68 8.04
N GLY A 111 -14.59 17.00 6.87
CA GLY A 111 -14.71 18.30 6.22
C GLY A 111 -13.86 18.42 4.96
N PRO A 112 -13.83 19.61 4.33
CA PRO A 112 -12.95 19.86 3.19
C PRO A 112 -11.49 19.62 3.56
N GLN A 113 -10.77 18.88 2.72
CA GLN A 113 -9.36 18.58 2.93
C GLN A 113 -8.46 19.53 2.13
N ASP A 114 -7.52 20.16 2.83
CA ASP A 114 -6.39 20.84 2.21
C ASP A 114 -5.29 19.81 1.90
N LEU A 115 -5.11 19.50 0.62
CA LEU A 115 -4.13 18.52 0.16
C LEU A 115 -2.68 18.98 0.30
N ASP A 116 -2.44 20.27 0.41
CA ASP A 116 -1.10 20.84 0.61
C ASP A 116 -0.71 20.90 2.09
N ARG A 117 -1.67 20.69 3.00
CA ARG A 117 -1.41 20.62 4.43
C ARG A 117 -0.33 19.60 4.74
N ARG A 118 0.67 20.02 5.52
CA ARG A 118 1.73 19.13 6.00
C ARG A 118 1.19 18.23 7.09
N ILE A 119 1.51 16.95 6.97
CA ILE A 119 1.21 15.92 7.97
C ILE A 119 2.44 15.05 8.18
N THR A 120 2.51 14.42 9.34
CA THR A 120 3.46 13.33 9.56
C THR A 120 3.01 12.14 8.74
N GLY A 121 3.80 11.76 7.76
CA GLY A 121 3.58 10.60 6.91
C GLY A 121 4.29 9.36 7.46
N VAL A 122 4.25 8.29 6.67
CA VAL A 122 4.94 7.03 6.98
C VAL A 122 6.42 7.30 7.29
N GLY A 123 6.94 6.68 8.33
CA GLY A 123 8.31 6.86 8.78
C GLY A 123 8.55 8.16 9.54
N GLY A 124 7.50 8.82 10.02
CA GLY A 124 7.62 10.12 10.69
C GLY A 124 8.03 11.26 9.75
N ILE A 125 8.01 11.04 8.43
CA ILE A 125 8.49 12.01 7.44
C ILE A 125 7.38 12.99 7.08
N GLU A 126 7.63 14.29 7.27
CA GLU A 126 6.69 15.35 6.88
C GLU A 126 6.45 15.38 5.36
N ARG A 127 5.19 15.24 4.96
CA ARG A 127 4.71 15.27 3.56
C ARG A 127 3.41 16.05 3.47
N SER A 128 3.02 16.46 2.26
CA SER A 128 1.66 16.96 2.05
C SER A 128 0.64 15.81 2.14
N LEU A 129 -0.56 16.11 2.62
CA LEU A 129 -1.66 15.13 2.65
C LEU A 129 -1.90 14.51 1.26
N GLY A 130 -1.85 15.32 0.20
CA GLY A 130 -2.00 14.84 -1.17
C GLY A 130 -0.92 13.85 -1.58
N HIS A 131 0.35 14.06 -1.18
CA HIS A 131 1.41 13.10 -1.43
C HIS A 131 1.15 11.77 -0.69
N VAL A 132 0.82 11.85 0.60
CA VAL A 132 0.54 10.65 1.40
C VAL A 132 -0.62 9.84 0.81
N LEU A 133 -1.72 10.50 0.42
CA LEU A 133 -2.88 9.81 -0.17
C LEU A 133 -2.53 9.14 -1.50
N ARG A 134 -1.72 9.78 -2.38
CA ARG A 134 -1.27 9.13 -3.63
C ARG A 134 -0.43 7.89 -3.35
N MET A 135 0.52 7.99 -2.42
CA MET A 135 1.37 6.86 -2.03
C MET A 135 0.53 5.72 -1.44
N ARG A 136 -0.49 6.05 -0.61
CA ARG A 136 -1.37 5.03 -0.05
C ARG A 136 -2.28 4.39 -1.10
N CYS A 137 -2.81 5.16 -2.07
CA CYS A 137 -3.55 4.56 -3.19
C CYS A 137 -2.68 3.56 -3.96
N PHE A 138 -1.45 3.93 -4.27
CA PHE A 138 -0.48 3.07 -4.97
C PHE A 138 -0.19 1.80 -4.18
N ASP A 139 0.17 1.93 -2.93
CA ASP A 139 0.58 0.84 -2.05
C ASP A 139 -0.58 -0.16 -1.82
N ILE A 140 -1.75 0.33 -1.41
CA ILE A 140 -2.93 -0.51 -1.17
C ILE A 140 -3.38 -1.22 -2.44
N PHE A 141 -3.40 -0.53 -3.59
CA PHE A 141 -3.82 -1.11 -4.87
C PHE A 141 -2.87 -2.22 -5.32
N LEU A 142 -1.55 -2.03 -5.21
CA LEU A 142 -0.58 -3.06 -5.58
C LEU A 142 -0.66 -4.27 -4.64
N HIS A 143 -0.85 -4.05 -3.34
CA HIS A 143 -1.03 -5.13 -2.38
C HIS A 143 -2.37 -5.88 -2.55
N ASP A 144 -3.42 -5.22 -3.06
CA ASP A 144 -4.63 -5.93 -3.50
C ASP A 144 -4.34 -6.86 -4.68
N LEU A 145 -3.52 -6.42 -5.65
CA LEU A 145 -3.05 -7.27 -6.74
C LEU A 145 -2.21 -8.45 -6.24
N ASP A 146 -1.29 -8.23 -5.30
CA ASP A 146 -0.45 -9.30 -4.74
C ASP A 146 -1.28 -10.41 -4.08
N ILE A 147 -2.34 -10.06 -3.32
CA ILE A 147 -3.25 -11.03 -2.72
C ILE A 147 -4.07 -11.74 -3.79
N ARG A 148 -4.58 -11.01 -4.77
CA ARG A 148 -5.38 -11.59 -5.87
C ARG A 148 -4.57 -12.58 -6.68
N ASP A 149 -3.33 -12.23 -7.01
CA ASP A 149 -2.43 -13.12 -7.75
C ASP A 149 -2.10 -14.38 -6.94
N ALA A 150 -1.82 -14.25 -5.64
CA ALA A 150 -1.57 -15.40 -4.77
C ALA A 150 -2.76 -16.37 -4.66
N LEU A 151 -3.98 -15.88 -4.90
CA LEU A 151 -5.24 -16.66 -4.78
C LEU A 151 -5.92 -16.94 -6.12
N ASP A 152 -5.29 -16.61 -7.26
CA ASP A 152 -5.89 -16.73 -8.60
C ASP A 152 -7.23 -16.00 -8.73
N LEU A 153 -7.40 -14.86 -8.05
CA LEU A 153 -8.59 -14.02 -8.13
C LEU A 153 -8.52 -13.09 -9.36
N PRO A 154 -9.67 -12.68 -9.91
CA PRO A 154 -9.69 -11.74 -11.04
C PRO A 154 -9.10 -10.39 -10.65
N THR A 155 -8.48 -9.70 -11.64
CA THR A 155 -8.01 -8.32 -11.50
C THR A 155 -9.14 -7.42 -11.00
N PRO A 156 -8.87 -6.46 -10.09
CA PRO A 156 -9.89 -5.53 -9.61
C PRO A 156 -10.35 -4.57 -10.71
N GLU A 157 -11.49 -3.91 -10.50
CA GLU A 157 -11.93 -2.85 -11.39
C GLU A 157 -10.92 -1.69 -11.43
N LEU A 158 -10.69 -1.14 -12.64
CA LEU A 158 -9.80 0.00 -12.85
C LEU A 158 -10.51 1.31 -12.51
N ASP A 159 -10.76 1.52 -11.24
CA ASP A 159 -11.46 2.67 -10.67
C ASP A 159 -10.56 3.93 -10.57
N GLN A 160 -10.97 4.92 -9.78
CA GLN A 160 -10.19 6.14 -9.57
C GLN A 160 -8.89 5.87 -8.82
N GLY A 161 -8.85 4.90 -7.90
CA GLY A 161 -7.65 4.47 -7.20
C GLY A 161 -6.62 3.85 -8.14
N ALA A 162 -7.08 2.96 -9.03
CA ALA A 162 -6.24 2.40 -10.09
C ALA A 162 -5.63 3.48 -11.00
N ARG A 163 -6.40 4.53 -11.34
CA ARG A 163 -5.91 5.66 -12.15
C ARG A 163 -4.86 6.49 -11.41
N VAL A 164 -5.04 6.75 -10.11
CA VAL A 164 -4.02 7.43 -9.29
C VAL A 164 -2.74 6.61 -9.24
N THR A 165 -2.85 5.29 -9.11
CA THR A 165 -1.72 4.35 -9.15
C THR A 165 -1.02 4.37 -10.50
N ALA A 166 -1.77 4.29 -11.60
CA ALA A 166 -1.23 4.38 -12.97
C ALA A 166 -0.46 5.69 -13.19
N GLN A 167 -0.99 6.82 -12.73
CA GLN A 167 -0.33 8.11 -12.86
C GLN A 167 0.98 8.13 -12.05
N LEU A 168 1.01 7.56 -10.85
CA LEU A 168 2.22 7.52 -10.03
C LEU A 168 3.31 6.64 -10.67
N ILE A 169 2.92 5.51 -11.28
CA ILE A 169 3.82 4.67 -12.08
C ILE A 169 4.38 5.48 -13.24
N ALA A 170 3.52 6.12 -14.03
CA ALA A 170 3.90 6.94 -15.18
C ALA A 170 4.89 8.05 -14.80
N ASP A 171 4.60 8.78 -13.71
CA ASP A 171 5.47 9.84 -13.19
C ASP A 171 6.88 9.32 -12.80
N GLY A 172 6.97 8.06 -12.35
CA GLY A 172 8.23 7.40 -11.97
C GLY A 172 9.03 6.81 -13.12
N LEU A 173 8.39 6.51 -14.27
CA LEU A 173 9.01 5.76 -15.37
C LEU A 173 10.27 6.45 -15.92
N GLY A 174 10.27 7.76 -16.08
CA GLY A 174 11.44 8.50 -16.57
C GLY A 174 12.67 8.30 -15.70
N PHE A 175 12.50 8.34 -14.37
CA PHE A 175 13.59 8.06 -13.43
C PHE A 175 14.08 6.60 -13.55
N VAL A 176 13.18 5.64 -13.56
CA VAL A 176 13.50 4.22 -13.68
C VAL A 176 14.23 3.96 -15.02
N TRP A 177 13.72 4.51 -16.12
CA TRP A 177 14.28 4.37 -17.45
C TRP A 177 15.74 4.87 -17.53
N VAL A 178 16.01 6.04 -17.00
CA VAL A 178 17.36 6.63 -17.02
C VAL A 178 18.28 5.99 -15.98
N LYS A 179 17.82 5.82 -14.74
CA LYS A 179 18.70 5.45 -13.61
C LYS A 179 18.83 3.94 -13.40
N ARG A 180 17.87 3.15 -13.84
CA ARG A 180 17.85 1.70 -13.62
C ARG A 180 18.01 0.91 -14.91
N ALA A 181 17.40 1.34 -16.02
CA ALA A 181 17.52 0.70 -17.32
C ALA A 181 18.67 1.23 -18.19
N GLY A 182 19.34 2.33 -17.78
CA GLY A 182 20.53 2.86 -18.46
C GLY A 182 20.24 3.57 -19.77
N ALA A 183 19.05 4.13 -19.94
CA ALA A 183 18.65 4.85 -21.14
C ALA A 183 19.61 6.00 -21.52
N GLN A 184 19.85 6.16 -22.81
CA GLN A 184 20.73 7.18 -23.38
C GLN A 184 19.92 8.31 -24.04
N PRO A 185 20.52 9.49 -24.26
CA PRO A 185 19.87 10.56 -25.01
C PRO A 185 19.41 10.08 -26.40
N GLY A 186 18.10 10.24 -26.67
CA GLY A 186 17.46 9.80 -27.91
C GLY A 186 16.71 8.47 -27.82
N ASP A 187 16.86 7.72 -26.72
CA ASP A 187 16.06 6.52 -26.48
C ASP A 187 14.61 6.91 -26.17
N VAL A 188 13.67 6.10 -26.62
CA VAL A 188 12.23 6.27 -26.41
C VAL A 188 11.68 5.07 -25.65
N LEU A 189 10.91 5.33 -24.60
CA LEU A 189 10.17 4.33 -23.86
C LEU A 189 8.68 4.40 -24.23
N HIS A 190 8.13 3.27 -24.65
CA HIS A 190 6.68 3.07 -24.68
C HIS A 190 6.32 1.99 -23.68
N PHE A 191 5.57 2.34 -22.64
CA PHE A 191 5.16 1.43 -21.58
C PHE A 191 3.64 1.28 -21.59
N THR A 192 3.17 0.04 -21.75
CA THR A 192 1.74 -0.26 -21.78
C THR A 192 1.38 -1.38 -20.83
N VAL A 193 0.27 -1.19 -20.11
CA VAL A 193 -0.48 -2.27 -19.46
C VAL A 193 -1.90 -2.19 -20.03
N PRO A 194 -2.40 -3.25 -20.69
CA PRO A 194 -3.70 -3.21 -21.37
C PRO A 194 -4.80 -2.64 -20.48
N ASP A 195 -5.61 -1.75 -21.05
CA ASP A 195 -6.74 -1.08 -20.42
C ASP A 195 -6.39 -0.19 -19.20
N TRP A 196 -5.12 -0.14 -18.75
CA TRP A 196 -4.72 0.58 -17.54
C TRP A 196 -3.68 1.68 -17.77
N ILE A 197 -2.55 1.39 -18.41
CA ILE A 197 -1.45 2.35 -18.62
C ILE A 197 -1.02 2.34 -20.07
N ASP A 198 -0.88 3.52 -20.67
CA ASP A 198 -0.28 3.72 -21.99
C ASP A 198 0.47 5.07 -21.98
N VAL A 199 1.80 5.03 -21.92
CA VAL A 199 2.66 6.22 -21.84
C VAL A 199 3.91 6.06 -22.72
N TRP A 200 4.36 7.22 -23.28
CA TRP A 200 5.54 7.33 -24.13
C TRP A 200 6.62 8.15 -23.45
#